data_1b1431043f12cf0eded6273c80671c2a
#
_entry.id   1b1431043f12cf0eded6273c80671c2a
#
_cell.length_a   1.000
_cell.length_b   1.000
_cell.length_c   1.000
_cell.angle_alpha   90.00
_cell.angle_beta   90.00
_cell.angle_gamma   90.00
#
_symmetry.space_group_name_H-M   'P 1'
#
loop_
_entity.id
_entity.type
_entity.pdbx_description
1 polymer ?
#
loop_
_entity_poly.entity_id
_entity_poly.type
_entity_poly.pdbx_seq_one_letter_code
_entity_poly.pdbx_strand_id
1 'polypeptide(L)'
;MEFDRPVHGPRTWVVASMLAMSLLGCQSKGAVSDALDPAAIQAPNQPAAVAVANASLTTQSLGTGPTQVAMLLPLSASGSAGENGRKMLDAAKLAMTDLGNPLLTLTIEDTRGDATYSQQLAVKAITSGAKVVIGPTELAAAQHVAKLSGSNRPVVLALADNFAGGPGVYAVCLSEADSAAAGAGAIAAKGGKKFVLLVPAGASADIMEKRVANSLSVYGAALAITIPYTSADSAAKAVTDMGSLVDVPDAVIVASGDSNPSPILIALKAKGIPGKSTSVIGTNRWLEHPTSPLFEGAYIATLDQHETGPISDRFKATFNYQADVNVAYAYDMVALTAGIASAAGPNGFNRQVFENRSGFRGSTGLFRFRADGSSERSMPFYRIEKGALKPVAKSTSSF
;
A
#
# COMPACT_ATOMS: atom_id res chain seq x y z
N MET A 1 31.34 30.81 53.08
CA MET A 1 32.50 29.92 52.89
C MET A 1 32.45 29.53 51.43
N GLU A 2 32.90 30.29 50.47
CA GLU A 2 34.23 30.83 50.14
C GLU A 2 35.23 29.72 49.80
N PHE A 3 35.81 29.95 48.59
CA PHE A 3 37.09 29.53 47.99
C PHE A 3 36.99 28.29 47.09
N ASP A 4 37.62 28.21 45.95
CA ASP A 4 38.34 29.18 45.11
C ASP A 4 38.61 28.49 43.74
N ARG A 5 38.78 29.28 42.68
CA ARG A 5 39.38 28.90 41.38
C ARG A 5 40.90 29.06 41.42
N PRO A 6 41.69 28.49 40.54
CA PRO A 6 42.09 29.18 39.30
C PRO A 6 42.29 28.28 38.07
N VAL A 7 41.98 28.70 36.89
CA VAL A 7 42.63 29.43 35.78
C VAL A 7 44.09 29.03 35.49
N HIS A 8 44.31 28.51 34.29
CA HIS A 8 45.33 28.93 33.32
C HIS A 8 45.27 28.09 32.02
N GLY A 9 45.06 28.75 30.94
CA GLY A 9 45.29 28.59 29.54
C GLY A 9 46.81 28.72 29.14
N PRO A 10 47.11 29.18 27.91
CA PRO A 10 47.09 28.42 26.67
C PRO A 10 48.51 28.25 26.08
N ARG A 11 48.70 27.45 25.03
CA ARG A 11 49.82 27.62 24.09
C ARG A 11 49.61 26.98 22.73
N THR A 12 49.45 27.88 21.78
CA THR A 12 49.71 27.74 20.34
C THR A 12 51.10 27.22 20.01
N TRP A 13 51.25 26.43 18.95
CA TRP A 13 52.35 26.49 18.01
C TRP A 13 51.89 26.06 16.61
N VAL A 14 52.06 26.99 15.69
CA VAL A 14 52.00 26.84 14.23
C VAL A 14 53.39 26.42 13.77
N VAL A 15 53.51 25.48 12.85
CA VAL A 15 54.60 25.50 11.84
C VAL A 15 54.07 24.92 10.52
N ALA A 16 54.06 25.77 9.53
CA ALA A 16 53.95 25.43 8.12
C ALA A 16 55.33 24.99 7.60
N SER A 17 55.34 24.11 6.61
CA SER A 17 56.42 24.11 5.60
C SER A 17 55.97 23.43 4.30
N MET A 18 55.95 24.21 3.26
CA MET A 18 55.98 23.83 1.84
C MET A 18 57.25 23.05 1.50
N LEU A 19 57.16 22.17 0.51
CA LEU A 19 58.13 22.22 -0.60
C LEU A 19 57.56 21.52 -1.85
N ALA A 20 57.79 22.17 -2.96
CA ALA A 20 57.37 21.85 -4.32
C ALA A 20 58.47 21.13 -5.13
N MET A 21 58.15 20.78 -6.36
CA MET A 21 59.02 20.43 -7.53
C MET A 21 59.46 18.97 -7.60
N SER A 22 59.46 18.30 -8.73
CA SER A 22 59.70 18.75 -10.11
C SER A 22 59.26 17.69 -11.13
N LEU A 23 58.91 18.17 -12.30
CA LEU A 23 58.80 17.54 -13.60
C LEU A 23 60.09 16.81 -14.00
N LEU A 24 59.94 15.72 -14.75
CA LEU A 24 60.77 15.46 -15.96
C LEU A 24 60.18 14.24 -16.71
N GLY A 25 59.89 14.47 -17.95
CA GLY A 25 59.45 13.58 -18.97
C GLY A 25 60.57 12.81 -19.62
N CYS A 26 60.15 11.75 -20.30
CA CYS A 26 60.89 11.21 -21.42
C CYS A 26 59.98 10.58 -22.42
N GLN A 27 59.95 11.15 -23.61
CA GLN A 27 59.44 10.54 -24.84
C GLN A 27 60.41 9.49 -25.32
N SER A 28 59.90 8.33 -25.78
CA SER A 28 60.62 7.53 -26.77
C SER A 28 59.62 7.11 -27.86
N LYS A 29 59.97 7.53 -29.08
CA LYS A 29 59.38 7.10 -30.35
C LYS A 29 59.88 5.68 -30.67
N GLY A 30 58.96 4.87 -31.23
CA GLY A 30 59.39 3.62 -31.85
C GLY A 30 58.26 2.82 -32.50
N ALA A 31 58.21 2.97 -33.81
CA ALA A 31 57.83 1.97 -34.83
C ALA A 31 56.41 1.49 -35.00
N VAL A 32 55.91 1.78 -36.16
CA VAL A 32 54.74 1.29 -36.90
C VAL A 32 54.80 -0.22 -37.07
N SER A 33 53.70 -0.94 -36.81
CA SER A 33 53.37 -2.15 -37.54
C SER A 33 51.87 -2.23 -37.68
N ASP A 34 51.42 -2.25 -38.92
CA ASP A 34 50.08 -2.54 -39.37
C ASP A 34 49.63 -3.91 -38.86
N ALA A 35 48.52 -3.94 -38.10
CA ALA A 35 47.70 -5.12 -37.93
C ALA A 35 46.27 -4.69 -37.82
N LEU A 36 45.49 -5.12 -38.77
CA LEU A 36 44.07 -5.11 -39.00
C LEU A 36 43.22 -4.90 -37.74
N ASP A 37 42.49 -3.82 -37.75
CA ASP A 37 41.41 -3.49 -36.80
C ASP A 37 40.27 -4.51 -36.98
N PRO A 38 39.92 -5.36 -35.98
CA PRO A 38 38.72 -6.13 -36.01
C PRO A 38 37.58 -5.19 -35.67
N ALA A 39 36.71 -4.98 -36.63
CA ALA A 39 35.46 -4.24 -36.59
C ALA A 39 34.91 -4.08 -35.19
N ALA A 40 34.84 -2.86 -34.71
CA ALA A 40 33.99 -2.42 -33.62
C ALA A 40 32.54 -2.88 -33.92
N ILE A 41 32.07 -3.90 -33.21
CA ILE A 41 30.69 -4.22 -33.14
C ILE A 41 30.05 -3.08 -32.38
N GLN A 42 29.55 -2.10 -33.11
CA GLN A 42 28.66 -1.09 -32.57
C GLN A 42 27.45 -1.82 -32.00
N ALA A 43 27.25 -1.72 -30.70
CA ALA A 43 25.96 -2.01 -30.08
C ALA A 43 24.89 -1.19 -30.84
N PRO A 44 23.76 -1.80 -31.21
CA PRO A 44 22.74 -1.06 -31.94
C PRO A 44 22.33 0.15 -31.11
N ASN A 45 22.51 1.34 -31.66
CA ASN A 45 21.95 2.58 -31.13
C ASN A 45 20.47 2.37 -30.86
N GLN A 46 20.08 2.39 -29.63
CA GLN A 46 18.68 2.48 -29.27
C GLN A 46 18.13 3.76 -29.92
N PRO A 47 17.09 3.69 -30.75
CA PRO A 47 16.66 4.86 -31.50
C PRO A 47 16.20 5.96 -30.53
N ALA A 48 16.57 7.20 -30.80
CA ALA A 48 16.21 8.38 -30.00
C ALA A 48 14.70 8.51 -29.71
N ALA A 49 13.86 7.91 -30.56
CA ALA A 49 12.42 7.82 -30.36
C ALA A 49 12.00 7.01 -29.09
N VAL A 50 12.77 5.97 -28.71
CA VAL A 50 12.51 5.20 -27.48
C VAL A 50 12.90 6.00 -26.24
N ALA A 51 13.98 6.76 -26.31
CA ALA A 51 14.39 7.65 -25.23
C ALA A 51 13.39 8.81 -25.00
N VAL A 52 12.83 9.36 -26.10
CA VAL A 52 11.80 10.41 -26.04
C VAL A 52 10.47 9.85 -25.51
N ALA A 53 10.07 8.63 -25.90
CA ALA A 53 8.88 7.97 -25.37
C ALA A 53 9.02 7.67 -23.87
N ASN A 54 10.19 7.23 -23.43
CA ASN A 54 10.46 7.01 -22.00
C ASN A 54 10.55 8.33 -21.21
N ALA A 55 11.07 9.40 -21.78
CA ALA A 55 11.09 10.72 -21.15
C ALA A 55 9.66 11.29 -20.98
N SER A 56 8.74 10.99 -21.92
CA SER A 56 7.34 11.40 -21.82
C SER A 56 6.53 10.69 -20.75
N LEU A 57 7.02 9.55 -20.22
CA LEU A 57 6.37 8.81 -19.12
C LEU A 57 6.86 9.25 -17.73
N THR A 58 7.95 10.01 -17.64
CA THR A 58 8.59 10.32 -16.35
C THR A 58 7.88 11.37 -15.53
N THR A 59 7.23 12.34 -16.15
CA THR A 59 6.45 13.38 -15.47
C THR A 59 5.32 13.85 -16.38
N GLN A 60 4.10 13.82 -15.89
CA GLN A 60 2.89 14.32 -16.56
C GLN A 60 2.17 15.29 -15.64
N SER A 61 1.50 16.29 -16.21
CA SER A 61 0.66 17.22 -15.45
C SER A 61 -0.76 17.20 -15.98
N LEU A 62 -1.73 17.07 -15.09
CA LEU A 62 -3.16 17.09 -15.40
C LEU A 62 -3.82 18.23 -14.63
N GLY A 63 -4.74 18.95 -15.31
CA GLY A 63 -5.46 20.08 -14.73
C GLY A 63 -4.61 21.35 -14.64
N THR A 64 -5.27 22.45 -14.26
CA THR A 64 -4.69 23.80 -14.19
C THR A 64 -5.10 24.54 -12.91
N GLY A 65 -5.63 23.80 -11.93
CA GLY A 65 -6.11 24.39 -10.68
C GLY A 65 -4.96 24.87 -9.76
N PRO A 66 -5.29 25.72 -8.80
CA PRO A 66 -4.29 26.34 -7.92
C PRO A 66 -3.67 25.38 -6.90
N THR A 67 -4.30 24.22 -6.66
CA THR A 67 -3.82 23.26 -5.67
C THR A 67 -2.84 22.27 -6.30
N GLN A 68 -1.58 22.33 -5.86
CA GLN A 68 -0.52 21.44 -6.33
C GLN A 68 -0.59 20.09 -5.62
N VAL A 69 -0.70 19.00 -6.37
CA VAL A 69 -0.78 17.62 -5.89
C VAL A 69 0.26 16.79 -6.63
N ALA A 70 1.00 15.96 -5.94
CA ALA A 70 1.89 14.99 -6.57
C ALA A 70 1.27 13.60 -6.51
N MET A 71 1.42 12.82 -7.59
CA MET A 71 1.03 11.41 -7.63
C MET A 71 2.21 10.55 -8.07
N LEU A 72 2.57 9.56 -7.28
CA LEU A 72 3.74 8.72 -7.45
C LEU A 72 3.31 7.32 -7.86
N LEU A 73 3.59 6.94 -9.12
CA LEU A 73 3.12 5.69 -9.71
C LEU A 73 4.25 4.94 -10.43
N PRO A 74 4.27 3.60 -10.43
CA PRO A 74 5.31 2.79 -11.08
C PRO A 74 5.02 2.59 -12.58
N LEU A 75 4.96 3.68 -13.36
CA LEU A 75 4.45 3.66 -14.74
C LEU A 75 5.30 2.81 -15.70
N SER A 76 6.62 2.85 -15.55
CA SER A 76 7.58 2.11 -16.39
C SER A 76 8.04 0.79 -15.77
N ALA A 77 7.56 0.44 -14.58
CA ALA A 77 7.87 -0.84 -13.96
C ALA A 77 7.40 -2.01 -14.84
N SER A 78 8.10 -3.13 -14.76
CA SER A 78 7.71 -4.36 -15.45
C SER A 78 6.62 -5.12 -14.68
N GLY A 79 5.90 -5.99 -15.40
CA GLY A 79 4.87 -6.87 -14.83
C GLY A 79 3.68 -6.13 -14.22
N SER A 80 3.07 -6.74 -13.21
CA SER A 80 1.84 -6.25 -12.57
C SER A 80 1.98 -4.86 -11.93
N ALA A 81 3.16 -4.53 -11.41
CA ALA A 81 3.40 -3.21 -10.81
C ALA A 81 3.20 -2.09 -11.83
N GLY A 82 3.80 -2.21 -13.03
CA GLY A 82 3.64 -1.22 -14.08
C GLY A 82 2.23 -1.22 -14.68
N GLU A 83 1.58 -2.37 -14.80
CA GLU A 83 0.19 -2.45 -15.22
C GLU A 83 -0.72 -1.71 -14.25
N ASN A 84 -0.58 -1.95 -12.96
CA ASN A 84 -1.35 -1.27 -11.91
C ASN A 84 -1.06 0.23 -11.91
N GLY A 85 0.22 0.64 -12.06
CA GLY A 85 0.58 2.05 -12.17
C GLY A 85 -0.13 2.76 -13.32
N ARG A 86 -0.19 2.14 -14.51
CA ARG A 86 -0.90 2.69 -15.67
C ARG A 86 -2.42 2.72 -15.48
N LYS A 87 -3.02 1.70 -14.86
CA LYS A 87 -4.44 1.71 -14.49
C LYS A 87 -4.77 2.84 -13.49
N MET A 88 -3.92 3.04 -12.49
CA MET A 88 -4.06 4.15 -11.53
C MET A 88 -3.92 5.52 -12.22
N LEU A 89 -3.02 5.65 -13.22
CA LEU A 89 -2.91 6.86 -14.02
C LEU A 89 -4.20 7.16 -14.78
N ASP A 90 -4.78 6.15 -15.41
CA ASP A 90 -6.03 6.32 -16.17
C ASP A 90 -7.21 6.61 -15.22
N ALA A 91 -7.23 6.01 -14.02
CA ALA A 91 -8.18 6.38 -12.97
C ALA A 91 -8.02 7.84 -12.52
N ALA A 92 -6.79 8.32 -12.38
CA ALA A 92 -6.51 9.71 -12.06
C ALA A 92 -6.99 10.66 -13.17
N LYS A 93 -6.78 10.32 -14.44
CA LYS A 93 -7.32 11.09 -15.58
C LYS A 93 -8.84 11.17 -15.53
N LEU A 94 -9.51 10.04 -15.21
CA LEU A 94 -10.96 10.00 -15.08
C LEU A 94 -11.44 10.92 -13.94
N ALA A 95 -10.84 10.82 -12.76
CA ALA A 95 -11.17 11.67 -11.61
C ALA A 95 -10.90 13.16 -11.87
N MET A 96 -9.80 13.48 -12.56
CA MET A 96 -9.49 14.86 -12.96
C MET A 96 -10.54 15.42 -13.94
N THR A 97 -10.99 14.61 -14.90
CA THR A 97 -12.05 15.00 -15.83
C THR A 97 -13.37 15.24 -15.11
N ASP A 98 -13.70 14.40 -14.14
CA ASP A 98 -14.97 14.50 -13.42
C ASP A 98 -15.02 15.68 -12.45
N LEU A 99 -13.93 15.93 -11.73
CA LEU A 99 -13.93 16.80 -10.54
C LEU A 99 -12.72 17.73 -10.44
N GLY A 100 -11.58 17.30 -10.98
CA GLY A 100 -10.29 17.87 -10.57
C GLY A 100 -9.76 19.00 -11.43
N ASN A 101 -10.06 19.06 -12.72
CA ASN A 101 -9.39 19.95 -13.67
C ASN A 101 -9.28 21.43 -13.24
N PRO A 102 -10.35 22.09 -12.76
CA PRO A 102 -10.26 23.48 -12.35
C PRO A 102 -9.72 23.66 -10.92
N LEU A 103 -9.57 22.58 -10.14
CA LEU A 103 -9.27 22.63 -8.72
C LEU A 103 -7.81 22.25 -8.43
N LEU A 104 -7.29 21.28 -9.17
CA LEU A 104 -5.98 20.66 -8.96
C LEU A 104 -5.05 20.88 -10.15
N THR A 105 -3.75 20.97 -9.86
CA THR A 105 -2.67 20.64 -10.76
C THR A 105 -2.04 19.36 -10.24
N LEU A 106 -2.32 18.22 -10.89
CA LEU A 106 -1.85 16.90 -10.49
C LEU A 106 -0.60 16.55 -11.30
N THR A 107 0.56 16.59 -10.64
CA THR A 107 1.85 16.18 -11.23
C THR A 107 2.08 14.70 -10.96
N ILE A 108 2.18 13.91 -12.01
CA ILE A 108 2.38 12.46 -11.94
C ILE A 108 3.84 12.16 -12.24
N GLU A 109 4.50 11.47 -11.32
CA GLU A 109 5.92 11.09 -11.39
C GLU A 109 6.02 9.56 -11.47
N ASP A 110 6.87 9.06 -12.37
CA ASP A 110 7.13 7.64 -12.53
C ASP A 110 8.14 7.14 -11.50
N THR A 111 7.73 6.30 -10.57
CA THR A 111 8.61 5.68 -9.56
C THR A 111 9.46 4.54 -10.11
N ARG A 112 9.16 4.04 -11.30
CA ARG A 112 9.78 2.89 -11.96
C ARG A 112 9.63 1.56 -11.17
N GLY A 113 8.80 1.56 -10.11
CA GLY A 113 8.72 0.45 -9.16
C GLY A 113 9.95 0.31 -8.25
N ASP A 114 10.82 1.32 -8.22
CA ASP A 114 12.01 1.35 -7.37
C ASP A 114 11.69 2.10 -6.07
N ALA A 115 11.78 1.39 -4.93
CA ALA A 115 11.43 1.95 -3.63
C ALA A 115 12.34 3.10 -3.20
N THR A 116 13.63 3.08 -3.56
CA THR A 116 14.59 4.14 -3.22
C THR A 116 14.30 5.39 -4.04
N TYR A 117 14.07 5.21 -5.34
CA TYR A 117 13.71 6.32 -6.21
C TYR A 117 12.36 6.92 -5.84
N SER A 118 11.38 6.08 -5.50
CA SER A 118 10.07 6.50 -5.00
C SER A 118 10.18 7.35 -3.72
N GLN A 119 11.06 6.99 -2.78
CA GLN A 119 11.36 7.80 -1.60
C GLN A 119 11.89 9.19 -1.98
N GLN A 120 12.82 9.26 -2.94
CA GLN A 120 13.39 10.53 -3.41
C GLN A 120 12.31 11.42 -4.04
N LEU A 121 11.43 10.84 -4.86
CA LEU A 121 10.29 11.55 -5.46
C LEU A 121 9.30 12.04 -4.40
N ALA A 122 9.01 11.25 -3.37
CA ALA A 122 8.14 11.65 -2.27
C ALA A 122 8.75 12.84 -1.49
N VAL A 123 10.04 12.79 -1.18
CA VAL A 123 10.75 13.91 -0.53
C VAL A 123 10.75 15.14 -1.43
N LYS A 124 11.03 14.97 -2.72
CA LYS A 124 10.96 16.06 -3.72
C LYS A 124 9.58 16.71 -3.74
N ALA A 125 8.52 15.93 -3.82
CA ALA A 125 7.14 16.44 -3.81
C ALA A 125 6.82 17.24 -2.54
N ILE A 126 7.22 16.72 -1.38
CA ILE A 126 7.07 17.37 -0.07
C ILE A 126 7.79 18.73 -0.06
N THR A 127 9.03 18.79 -0.52
CA THR A 127 9.85 20.02 -0.50
C THR A 127 9.47 21.01 -1.59
N SER A 128 8.85 20.56 -2.68
CA SER A 128 8.39 21.41 -3.79
C SER A 128 7.02 22.07 -3.54
N GLY A 129 6.42 21.86 -2.36
CA GLY A 129 5.19 22.55 -1.95
C GLY A 129 3.89 21.86 -2.38
N ALA A 130 3.95 20.57 -2.76
CA ALA A 130 2.73 19.80 -2.93
C ALA A 130 1.88 19.84 -1.66
N LYS A 131 0.57 20.01 -1.80
CA LYS A 131 -0.38 20.03 -0.68
C LYS A 131 -0.75 18.63 -0.22
N VAL A 132 -0.76 17.70 -1.15
CA VAL A 132 -1.00 16.26 -0.94
C VAL A 132 -0.06 15.48 -1.84
N VAL A 133 0.42 14.35 -1.34
CA VAL A 133 1.11 13.33 -2.13
C VAL A 133 0.23 12.08 -2.17
N ILE A 134 -0.18 11.64 -3.35
CA ILE A 134 -0.92 10.39 -3.59
C ILE A 134 0.09 9.33 -4.02
N GLY A 135 0.14 8.22 -3.34
CA GLY A 135 1.25 7.27 -3.37
C GLY A 135 2.24 7.53 -2.22
N PRO A 136 3.36 6.83 -2.19
CA PRO A 136 3.85 5.85 -3.15
C PRO A 136 3.06 4.52 -3.11
N THR A 137 3.33 3.67 -4.10
CA THR A 137 2.80 2.29 -4.16
C THR A 137 3.76 1.26 -3.54
N GLU A 138 5.03 1.61 -3.42
CA GLU A 138 6.07 0.74 -2.85
C GLU A 138 6.05 0.82 -1.31
N LEU A 139 5.88 -0.33 -0.66
CA LEU A 139 5.76 -0.42 0.80
C LEU A 139 6.96 0.21 1.53
N ALA A 140 8.19 -0.10 1.08
CA ALA A 140 9.40 0.44 1.70
C ALA A 140 9.49 1.97 1.60
N ALA A 141 9.01 2.55 0.49
CA ALA A 141 8.94 4.00 0.31
C ALA A 141 7.90 4.63 1.23
N ALA A 142 6.70 4.04 1.34
CA ALA A 142 5.66 4.50 2.25
C ALA A 142 6.13 4.46 3.72
N GLN A 143 6.79 3.37 4.12
CA GLN A 143 7.38 3.22 5.46
C GLN A 143 8.47 4.26 5.75
N HIS A 144 9.30 4.58 4.75
CA HIS A 144 10.33 5.62 4.90
C HIS A 144 9.69 6.99 5.09
N VAL A 145 8.74 7.36 4.23
CA VAL A 145 8.04 8.65 4.33
C VAL A 145 7.30 8.79 5.67
N ALA A 146 6.74 7.70 6.19
CA ALA A 146 6.07 7.71 7.50
C ALA A 146 7.02 8.03 8.66
N LYS A 147 8.31 7.73 8.52
CA LYS A 147 9.35 8.03 9.54
C LYS A 147 9.89 9.46 9.45
N LEU A 148 9.60 10.19 8.37
CA LEU A 148 10.06 11.57 8.26
C LEU A 148 9.32 12.44 9.27
N SER A 149 10.08 13.18 10.07
CA SER A 149 9.53 14.16 11.02
C SER A 149 9.21 15.48 10.34
N GLY A 150 8.31 16.25 10.93
CA GLY A 150 8.00 17.62 10.51
C GLY A 150 6.50 17.94 10.58
N SER A 151 6.16 19.04 11.25
CA SER A 151 4.77 19.52 11.41
C SER A 151 4.18 20.08 10.10
N ASN A 152 5.02 20.56 9.19
CA ASN A 152 4.63 21.20 7.94
C ASN A 152 4.66 20.23 6.73
N ARG A 153 4.79 18.94 6.98
CA ARG A 153 4.75 17.94 5.92
C ARG A 153 3.34 17.85 5.34
N PRO A 154 3.19 17.81 3.99
CA PRO A 154 1.91 17.55 3.37
C PRO A 154 1.38 16.16 3.76
N VAL A 155 0.08 16.01 3.68
CA VAL A 155 -0.58 14.72 3.84
C VAL A 155 -0.13 13.78 2.72
N VAL A 156 0.15 12.53 3.07
CA VAL A 156 0.50 11.47 2.12
C VAL A 156 -0.57 10.39 2.17
N LEU A 157 -1.13 10.07 1.02
CA LEU A 157 -2.15 9.03 0.80
C LEU A 157 -1.47 7.84 0.14
N ALA A 158 -0.86 6.96 0.93
CA ALA A 158 -0.07 5.85 0.43
C ALA A 158 -0.94 4.77 -0.22
N LEU A 159 -0.65 4.44 -1.47
CA LEU A 159 -1.30 3.39 -2.26
C LEU A 159 -0.54 2.05 -2.16
N ALA A 160 0.25 1.90 -1.11
CA ALA A 160 1.06 0.70 -0.86
C ALA A 160 0.23 -0.36 -0.13
N ASP A 161 0.26 -1.58 -0.67
CA ASP A 161 -0.33 -2.74 0.00
C ASP A 161 0.38 -3.04 1.33
N ASN A 162 -0.37 -3.56 2.29
CA ASN A 162 0.13 -3.93 3.62
C ASN A 162 0.85 -2.80 4.40
N PHE A 163 0.63 -1.55 4.01
CA PHE A 163 1.12 -0.41 4.76
C PHE A 163 0.24 -0.19 6.00
N ALA A 164 0.87 -0.12 7.17
CA ALA A 164 0.14 0.03 8.43
C ALA A 164 -0.32 1.47 8.73
N GLY A 165 0.23 2.44 7.99
CA GLY A 165 0.04 3.86 8.27
C GLY A 165 1.17 4.47 9.10
N GLY A 166 1.13 5.78 9.25
CA GLY A 166 1.99 6.59 10.11
C GLY A 166 1.40 8.00 10.25
N PRO A 167 1.79 8.77 11.26
CA PRO A 167 1.21 10.09 11.48
C PRO A 167 1.31 11.00 10.25
N GLY A 168 0.16 11.34 9.62
CA GLY A 168 0.08 12.14 8.38
C GLY A 168 0.47 11.38 7.09
N VAL A 169 0.69 10.08 7.17
CA VAL A 169 0.83 9.16 6.03
C VAL A 169 -0.21 8.07 6.17
N TYR A 170 -1.23 8.12 5.36
CA TYR A 170 -2.42 7.30 5.53
C TYR A 170 -2.40 6.09 4.59
N ALA A 171 -2.69 4.92 5.15
CA ALA A 171 -2.89 3.70 4.39
C ALA A 171 -4.23 3.77 3.65
N VAL A 172 -4.20 3.76 2.32
CA VAL A 172 -5.41 3.85 1.48
C VAL A 172 -5.97 2.47 1.16
N CYS A 173 -5.09 1.52 0.83
CA CYS A 173 -5.50 0.18 0.41
C CYS A 173 -6.10 -0.62 1.57
N LEU A 174 -7.11 -1.43 1.28
CA LEU A 174 -7.66 -2.38 2.24
C LEU A 174 -6.62 -3.45 2.55
N SER A 175 -6.14 -3.47 3.79
CA SER A 175 -5.20 -4.50 4.23
C SER A 175 -5.90 -5.84 4.48
N GLU A 176 -5.15 -6.92 4.36
CA GLU A 176 -5.63 -8.25 4.72
C GLU A 176 -6.04 -8.32 6.20
N ALA A 177 -5.29 -7.62 7.06
CA ALA A 177 -5.58 -7.55 8.49
C ALA A 177 -6.92 -6.86 8.80
N ASP A 178 -7.29 -5.81 8.03
CA ASP A 178 -8.58 -5.13 8.20
C ASP A 178 -9.74 -6.02 7.75
N SER A 179 -9.56 -6.73 6.63
CA SER A 179 -10.52 -7.72 6.13
C SER A 179 -10.75 -8.84 7.16
N ALA A 180 -9.66 -9.42 7.70
CA ALA A 180 -9.71 -10.45 8.74
C ALA A 180 -10.42 -9.95 10.01
N ALA A 181 -10.06 -8.75 10.48
CA ALA A 181 -10.64 -8.14 11.68
C ALA A 181 -12.13 -7.84 11.51
N ALA A 182 -12.55 -7.32 10.35
CA ALA A 182 -13.95 -7.06 10.07
C ALA A 182 -14.76 -8.36 9.98
N GLY A 183 -14.22 -9.39 9.31
CA GLY A 183 -14.84 -10.71 9.24
C GLY A 183 -14.99 -11.36 10.63
N ALA A 184 -13.96 -11.28 11.46
CA ALA A 184 -14.00 -11.76 12.84
C ALA A 184 -15.05 -11.04 13.67
N GLY A 185 -15.07 -9.70 13.61
CA GLY A 185 -16.06 -8.87 14.30
C GLY A 185 -17.48 -9.19 13.88
N ALA A 186 -17.73 -9.45 12.59
CA ALA A 186 -19.05 -9.79 12.08
C ALA A 186 -19.59 -11.15 12.62
N ILE A 187 -18.72 -12.14 12.82
CA ILE A 187 -19.09 -13.40 13.47
C ILE A 187 -19.24 -13.22 14.98
N ALA A 188 -18.34 -12.44 15.62
CA ALA A 188 -18.42 -12.14 17.04
C ALA A 188 -19.72 -11.39 17.41
N ALA A 189 -20.16 -10.44 16.56
CA ALA A 189 -21.44 -9.73 16.71
C ALA A 189 -22.65 -10.69 16.67
N LYS A 190 -22.54 -11.84 16.03
CA LYS A 190 -23.56 -12.91 16.00
C LYS A 190 -23.43 -13.91 17.15
N GLY A 191 -22.54 -13.66 18.12
CA GLY A 191 -22.37 -14.48 19.32
C GLY A 191 -21.15 -15.38 19.34
N GLY A 192 -20.33 -15.41 18.28
CA GLY A 192 -19.06 -16.15 18.29
C GLY A 192 -18.11 -15.64 19.37
N LYS A 193 -17.43 -16.53 20.11
CA LYS A 193 -16.57 -16.18 21.23
C LYS A 193 -15.14 -16.66 21.09
N LYS A 194 -14.93 -17.80 20.44
CA LYS A 194 -13.64 -18.47 20.35
C LYS A 194 -13.16 -18.52 18.91
N PHE A 195 -12.05 -17.84 18.61
CA PHE A 195 -11.51 -17.70 17.27
C PHE A 195 -10.09 -18.26 17.18
N VAL A 196 -9.75 -18.81 16.03
CA VAL A 196 -8.39 -19.21 15.67
C VAL A 196 -7.94 -18.41 14.48
N LEU A 197 -6.68 -17.93 14.48
CA LEU A 197 -6.06 -17.25 13.35
C LEU A 197 -4.94 -18.11 12.77
N LEU A 198 -5.09 -18.51 11.52
CA LEU A 198 -4.02 -19.11 10.70
C LEU A 198 -3.44 -18.02 9.80
N VAL A 199 -2.15 -17.72 9.91
CA VAL A 199 -1.55 -16.54 9.29
C VAL A 199 -0.16 -16.86 8.73
N PRO A 200 0.24 -16.32 7.55
CA PRO A 200 1.62 -16.42 7.10
C PRO A 200 2.58 -15.81 8.12
N ALA A 201 3.67 -16.52 8.43
CA ALA A 201 4.69 -16.03 9.35
C ALA A 201 5.40 -14.79 8.79
N GLY A 202 5.62 -13.80 9.63
CA GLY A 202 6.31 -12.55 9.25
C GLY A 202 5.79 -11.34 10.00
N ALA A 203 6.31 -10.17 9.66
CA ALA A 203 5.99 -8.92 10.36
C ALA A 203 4.51 -8.51 10.29
N SER A 204 3.77 -8.96 9.27
CA SER A 204 2.34 -8.71 9.13
C SER A 204 1.47 -9.55 10.08
N ALA A 205 1.99 -10.68 10.58
CA ALA A 205 1.26 -11.58 11.48
C ALA A 205 0.87 -10.88 12.80
N ASP A 206 1.81 -10.19 13.43
CA ASP A 206 1.58 -9.46 14.69
C ASP A 206 0.58 -8.32 14.52
N ILE A 207 0.62 -7.64 13.36
CA ILE A 207 -0.33 -6.56 13.04
C ILE A 207 -1.73 -7.14 12.89
N MET A 208 -1.86 -8.26 12.18
CA MET A 208 -3.14 -8.93 11.97
C MET A 208 -3.71 -9.46 13.28
N GLU A 209 -2.91 -10.14 14.08
CA GLU A 209 -3.30 -10.65 15.40
C GLU A 209 -3.87 -9.53 16.28
N LYS A 210 -3.15 -8.42 16.40
CA LYS A 210 -3.60 -7.25 17.17
C LYS A 210 -4.90 -6.67 16.66
N ARG A 211 -5.06 -6.52 15.33
CA ARG A 211 -6.28 -5.97 14.72
C ARG A 211 -7.48 -6.89 14.93
N VAL A 212 -7.29 -8.19 14.73
CA VAL A 212 -8.34 -9.18 14.99
C VAL A 212 -8.71 -9.22 16.47
N ALA A 213 -7.73 -9.29 17.39
CA ALA A 213 -7.97 -9.28 18.82
C ALA A 213 -8.74 -8.02 19.27
N ASN A 214 -8.37 -6.84 18.77
CA ASN A 214 -9.07 -5.59 19.06
C ASN A 214 -10.52 -5.63 18.56
N SER A 215 -10.76 -6.14 17.35
CA SER A 215 -12.10 -6.27 16.80
C SER A 215 -12.97 -7.23 17.62
N LEU A 216 -12.41 -8.35 18.05
CA LEU A 216 -13.10 -9.35 18.86
C LEU A 216 -13.45 -8.83 20.25
N SER A 217 -12.54 -8.06 20.88
CA SER A 217 -12.71 -7.54 22.23
C SER A 217 -13.96 -6.67 22.40
N VAL A 218 -14.37 -5.96 21.35
CA VAL A 218 -15.61 -5.16 21.33
C VAL A 218 -16.85 -5.99 21.64
N TYR A 219 -16.83 -7.29 21.29
CA TYR A 219 -17.93 -8.23 21.48
C TYR A 219 -17.70 -9.21 22.62
N GLY A 220 -16.67 -9.00 23.45
CA GLY A 220 -16.28 -9.92 24.50
C GLY A 220 -15.90 -11.32 23.96
N ALA A 221 -15.32 -11.34 22.76
CA ALA A 221 -14.76 -12.52 22.11
C ALA A 221 -13.22 -12.44 22.10
N ALA A 222 -12.55 -13.55 21.84
CA ALA A 222 -11.09 -13.60 21.88
C ALA A 222 -10.50 -14.56 20.83
N LEU A 223 -9.26 -14.28 20.43
CA LEU A 223 -8.40 -15.27 19.78
C LEU A 223 -7.99 -16.31 20.82
N ALA A 224 -8.35 -17.56 20.59
CA ALA A 224 -7.87 -18.69 21.39
C ALA A 224 -6.38 -18.99 21.10
N ILE A 225 -6.01 -18.88 19.82
CA ILE A 225 -4.62 -19.07 19.37
C ILE A 225 -4.41 -18.41 18.00
N THR A 226 -3.19 -17.95 17.77
CA THR A 226 -2.65 -17.58 16.46
C THR A 226 -1.59 -18.61 16.08
N ILE A 227 -1.72 -19.23 14.90
CA ILE A 227 -0.78 -20.24 14.42
C ILE A 227 -0.15 -19.73 13.12
N PRO A 228 1.13 -19.31 13.15
CA PRO A 228 1.83 -18.91 11.95
C PRO A 228 2.24 -20.12 11.10
N TYR A 229 2.29 -19.95 9.78
CA TYR A 229 2.77 -20.95 8.83
C TYR A 229 3.68 -20.31 7.76
N THR A 230 4.59 -21.11 7.17
CA THR A 230 5.59 -20.65 6.19
C THR A 230 5.48 -21.32 4.83
N SER A 231 4.70 -22.41 4.73
CA SER A 231 4.54 -23.21 3.51
C SER A 231 3.20 -23.94 3.53
N ALA A 232 2.83 -24.55 2.40
CA ALA A 232 1.64 -25.39 2.30
C ALA A 232 1.67 -26.56 3.32
N ASP A 233 2.82 -27.19 3.52
CA ASP A 233 2.96 -28.30 4.46
C ASP A 233 2.85 -27.84 5.92
N SER A 234 3.47 -26.71 6.27
CA SER A 234 3.33 -26.12 7.60
C SER A 234 1.91 -25.62 7.86
N ALA A 235 1.20 -25.18 6.82
CA ALA A 235 -0.21 -24.80 6.92
C ALA A 235 -1.11 -26.01 7.23
N ALA A 236 -0.89 -27.16 6.58
CA ALA A 236 -1.61 -28.39 6.90
C ALA A 236 -1.30 -28.87 8.34
N LYS A 237 -0.04 -28.74 8.78
CA LYS A 237 0.36 -29.00 10.17
C LYS A 237 -0.34 -28.06 11.15
N ALA A 238 -0.41 -26.75 10.83
CA ALA A 238 -1.09 -25.77 11.66
C ALA A 238 -2.56 -26.12 11.92
N VAL A 239 -3.28 -26.63 10.90
CA VAL A 239 -4.66 -27.12 11.06
C VAL A 239 -4.72 -28.36 11.98
N THR A 240 -3.72 -29.23 11.93
CA THR A 240 -3.65 -30.40 12.84
C THR A 240 -3.36 -29.97 14.25
N ASP A 241 -2.39 -29.08 14.46
CA ASP A 241 -2.01 -28.52 15.76
C ASP A 241 -3.19 -27.76 16.39
N MET A 242 -3.95 -26.99 15.60
CA MET A 242 -5.17 -26.33 16.06
C MET A 242 -6.13 -27.30 16.74
N GLY A 243 -6.38 -28.45 16.14
CA GLY A 243 -7.30 -29.46 16.69
C GLY A 243 -6.84 -30.09 18.02
N SER A 244 -5.55 -29.99 18.35
CA SER A 244 -5.03 -30.46 19.64
C SER A 244 -4.91 -29.36 20.69
N LEU A 245 -4.92 -28.07 20.28
CA LEU A 245 -4.70 -26.91 21.15
C LEU A 245 -6.00 -26.20 21.52
N VAL A 246 -7.03 -26.33 20.71
CA VAL A 246 -8.31 -25.63 20.90
C VAL A 246 -9.46 -26.59 20.70
N ASP A 247 -10.39 -26.65 21.64
CA ASP A 247 -11.71 -27.24 21.44
C ASP A 247 -12.40 -26.54 20.28
N VAL A 248 -13.50 -27.07 19.78
CA VAL A 248 -14.23 -26.55 18.63
C VAL A 248 -14.33 -25.04 18.65
N PRO A 249 -13.64 -24.30 17.75
CA PRO A 249 -13.75 -22.84 17.68
C PRO A 249 -15.04 -22.44 16.95
N ASP A 250 -15.56 -21.24 17.24
CA ASP A 250 -16.69 -20.68 16.50
C ASP A 250 -16.31 -20.25 15.10
N ALA A 251 -15.05 -19.83 14.92
CA ALA A 251 -14.51 -19.54 13.60
C ALA A 251 -13.01 -19.74 13.50
N VAL A 252 -12.57 -20.12 12.30
CA VAL A 252 -11.17 -20.15 11.88
C VAL A 252 -10.96 -19.06 10.83
N ILE A 253 -10.08 -18.11 11.14
CA ILE A 253 -9.67 -17.04 10.23
C ILE A 253 -8.45 -17.57 9.47
N VAL A 254 -8.51 -17.52 8.15
CA VAL A 254 -7.43 -17.97 7.27
C VAL A 254 -6.93 -16.80 6.45
N ALA A 255 -5.82 -16.22 6.87
CA ALA A 255 -5.07 -15.29 6.05
C ALA A 255 -4.15 -16.07 5.11
N SER A 256 -3.94 -15.57 3.91
CA SER A 256 -3.12 -16.23 2.89
C SER A 256 -1.92 -15.41 2.41
N GLY A 257 -1.89 -14.11 2.71
CA GLY A 257 -0.95 -13.21 2.06
C GLY A 257 -1.09 -13.28 0.55
N ASP A 258 0.02 -13.37 -0.15
CA ASP A 258 0.04 -13.53 -1.61
C ASP A 258 -0.07 -15.01 -2.06
N SER A 259 -0.22 -15.94 -1.11
CA SER A 259 -0.29 -17.37 -1.38
C SER A 259 -1.72 -17.84 -1.59
N ASN A 260 -1.88 -18.91 -2.38
CA ASN A 260 -3.18 -19.54 -2.54
C ASN A 260 -3.61 -20.25 -1.23
N PRO A 261 -4.82 -19.96 -0.69
CA PRO A 261 -5.29 -20.54 0.56
C PRO A 261 -5.68 -22.03 0.47
N SER A 262 -5.74 -22.60 -0.74
CA SER A 262 -6.24 -23.97 -0.97
C SER A 262 -5.62 -25.06 -0.09
N PRO A 263 -4.31 -25.09 0.18
CA PRO A 263 -3.73 -26.13 1.05
C PRO A 263 -4.32 -26.13 2.46
N ILE A 264 -4.53 -24.96 3.06
CA ILE A 264 -5.16 -24.83 4.38
C ILE A 264 -6.61 -25.27 4.33
N LEU A 265 -7.32 -24.87 3.28
CA LEU A 265 -8.75 -25.21 3.12
C LEU A 265 -8.97 -26.69 2.91
N ILE A 266 -8.08 -27.38 2.20
CA ILE A 266 -8.10 -28.84 2.07
C ILE A 266 -7.94 -29.49 3.46
N ALA A 267 -6.97 -29.03 4.25
CA ALA A 267 -6.74 -29.54 5.59
C ALA A 267 -7.92 -29.28 6.54
N LEU A 268 -8.51 -28.09 6.49
CA LEU A 268 -9.71 -27.76 7.27
C LEU A 268 -10.90 -28.64 6.86
N LYS A 269 -11.11 -28.83 5.57
CA LYS A 269 -12.19 -29.67 5.05
C LYS A 269 -12.04 -31.14 5.47
N ALA A 270 -10.81 -31.67 5.52
CA ALA A 270 -10.53 -32.99 6.05
C ALA A 270 -10.89 -33.14 7.54
N LYS A 271 -10.96 -32.03 8.27
CA LYS A 271 -11.44 -31.95 9.68
C LYS A 271 -12.94 -31.63 9.79
N GLY A 272 -13.67 -31.54 8.68
CA GLY A 272 -15.09 -31.17 8.66
C GLY A 272 -15.36 -29.67 8.91
N ILE A 273 -14.39 -28.79 8.62
CA ILE A 273 -14.49 -27.34 8.74
C ILE A 273 -14.52 -26.69 7.34
N PRO A 274 -15.52 -25.83 7.01
CA PRO A 274 -16.62 -25.36 7.86
C PRO A 274 -17.61 -26.46 8.21
N GLY A 275 -18.20 -26.36 9.39
CA GLY A 275 -19.18 -27.29 9.92
C GLY A 275 -20.41 -26.59 10.51
N LYS A 276 -21.21 -27.32 11.28
CA LYS A 276 -22.40 -26.73 11.94
C LYS A 276 -22.06 -25.69 12.99
N SER A 277 -20.91 -25.83 13.67
CA SER A 277 -20.46 -25.00 14.78
C SER A 277 -19.26 -24.13 14.46
N THR A 278 -18.51 -24.41 13.39
CA THR A 278 -17.29 -23.68 13.06
C THR A 278 -17.41 -23.05 11.68
N SER A 279 -17.28 -21.72 11.61
CA SER A 279 -17.22 -20.96 10.37
C SER A 279 -15.75 -20.81 9.88
N VAL A 280 -15.58 -20.66 8.58
CA VAL A 280 -14.31 -20.23 7.99
C VAL A 280 -14.44 -18.79 7.54
N ILE A 281 -13.48 -17.96 7.93
CA ILE A 281 -13.37 -16.56 7.53
C ILE A 281 -12.11 -16.45 6.66
N GLY A 282 -12.29 -16.11 5.39
CA GLY A 282 -11.23 -15.72 4.49
C GLY A 282 -10.99 -14.22 4.52
N THR A 283 -10.07 -13.78 3.70
CA THR A 283 -9.69 -12.37 3.55
C THR A 283 -9.92 -11.86 2.13
N ASN A 284 -9.83 -10.55 1.92
CA ASN A 284 -9.89 -9.95 0.58
C ASN A 284 -8.86 -10.55 -0.39
N ARG A 285 -7.71 -11.03 0.11
CA ARG A 285 -6.66 -11.69 -0.71
C ARG A 285 -7.13 -12.95 -1.41
N TRP A 286 -8.12 -13.66 -0.86
CA TRP A 286 -8.68 -14.82 -1.53
C TRP A 286 -9.31 -14.49 -2.88
N LEU A 287 -9.80 -13.26 -3.05
CA LEU A 287 -10.46 -12.80 -4.27
C LEU A 287 -9.48 -12.52 -5.42
N GLU A 288 -8.20 -12.50 -5.14
CA GLU A 288 -7.12 -12.38 -6.13
C GLU A 288 -6.82 -13.73 -6.82
N HIS A 289 -7.32 -14.82 -6.24
CA HIS A 289 -7.17 -16.17 -6.78
C HIS A 289 -8.43 -16.61 -7.56
N PRO A 290 -8.26 -17.48 -8.56
CA PRO A 290 -9.42 -18.06 -9.24
C PRO A 290 -10.40 -18.71 -8.26
N THR A 291 -11.68 -18.50 -8.49
CA THR A 291 -12.74 -19.09 -7.66
C THR A 291 -12.57 -20.60 -7.56
N SER A 292 -12.56 -21.14 -6.35
CA SER A 292 -12.40 -22.55 -6.06
C SER A 292 -13.60 -23.08 -5.28
N PRO A 293 -14.04 -24.33 -5.55
CA PRO A 293 -15.04 -25.02 -4.71
C PRO A 293 -14.60 -25.17 -3.25
N LEU A 294 -13.33 -25.00 -2.95
CA LEU A 294 -12.81 -25.00 -1.58
C LEU A 294 -13.23 -23.76 -0.79
N PHE A 295 -13.58 -22.66 -1.46
CA PHE A 295 -14.03 -21.42 -0.83
C PHE A 295 -15.50 -21.46 -0.42
N GLU A 296 -16.24 -22.47 -0.90
CA GLU A 296 -17.69 -22.58 -0.67
C GLU A 296 -18.03 -22.58 0.82
N GLY A 297 -18.97 -21.71 1.20
CA GLY A 297 -19.44 -21.58 2.57
C GLY A 297 -18.57 -20.68 3.47
N ALA A 298 -17.38 -20.25 3.01
CA ALA A 298 -16.54 -19.32 3.74
C ALA A 298 -17.12 -17.89 3.71
N TYR A 299 -16.74 -17.11 4.72
CA TYR A 299 -17.12 -15.71 4.84
C TYR A 299 -15.95 -14.78 4.53
N ILE A 300 -16.22 -13.64 3.92
CA ILE A 300 -15.23 -12.60 3.63
C ILE A 300 -15.82 -11.22 3.90
N ALA A 301 -15.08 -10.37 4.60
CA ALA A 301 -15.34 -8.93 4.65
C ALA A 301 -14.44 -8.24 3.61
N THR A 302 -15.03 -7.49 2.69
CA THR A 302 -14.30 -6.80 1.62
C THR A 302 -15.05 -5.55 1.17
N LEU A 303 -14.52 -4.83 0.19
CA LEU A 303 -15.16 -3.64 -0.37
C LEU A 303 -16.54 -3.99 -0.96
N ASP A 304 -17.44 -3.03 -0.88
CA ASP A 304 -18.78 -3.21 -1.44
C ASP A 304 -18.75 -3.18 -2.96
N GLN A 305 -19.13 -4.29 -3.58
CA GLN A 305 -19.14 -4.43 -5.04
C GLN A 305 -20.20 -3.50 -5.69
N HIS A 306 -21.23 -3.11 -4.97
CA HIS A 306 -22.22 -2.13 -5.44
C HIS A 306 -21.66 -0.72 -5.45
N GLU A 307 -20.77 -0.38 -4.52
CA GLU A 307 -20.11 0.93 -4.48
C GLU A 307 -18.98 1.00 -5.54
N THR A 308 -18.19 -0.08 -5.71
CA THR A 308 -17.08 -0.11 -6.68
C THR A 308 -17.52 -0.37 -8.13
N GLY A 309 -18.69 -0.96 -8.34
CA GLY A 309 -19.21 -1.30 -9.67
C GLY A 309 -19.29 -0.11 -10.62
N PRO A 310 -19.95 0.99 -10.25
CA PRO A 310 -20.12 2.15 -11.13
C PRO A 310 -18.82 2.75 -11.66
N ILE A 311 -17.78 2.85 -10.82
CA ILE A 311 -16.48 3.36 -11.29
C ILE A 311 -15.79 2.34 -12.22
N SER A 312 -15.92 1.04 -11.92
CA SER A 312 -15.37 -0.02 -12.76
C SER A 312 -15.99 -0.03 -14.15
N ASP A 313 -17.32 0.13 -14.24
CA ASP A 313 -18.05 0.18 -15.49
C ASP A 313 -17.68 1.44 -16.33
N ARG A 314 -17.59 2.59 -15.67
CA ARG A 314 -17.14 3.84 -16.32
C ARG A 314 -15.70 3.75 -16.80
N PHE A 315 -14.80 3.20 -16.01
CA PHE A 315 -13.41 3.01 -16.38
C PHE A 315 -13.32 2.13 -17.63
N LYS A 316 -14.02 0.98 -17.61
CA LYS A 316 -14.08 0.09 -18.78
C LYS A 316 -14.64 0.77 -20.01
N ALA A 317 -15.70 1.55 -19.86
CA ALA A 317 -16.31 2.29 -20.99
C ALA A 317 -15.37 3.36 -21.56
N THR A 318 -14.53 3.97 -20.72
CA THR A 318 -13.61 5.04 -21.12
C THR A 318 -12.32 4.50 -21.73
N PHE A 319 -11.74 3.45 -21.16
CA PHE A 319 -10.40 2.96 -21.51
C PHE A 319 -10.39 1.60 -22.20
N ASN A 320 -11.56 0.94 -22.33
CA ASN A 320 -11.75 -0.34 -23.02
C ASN A 320 -10.97 -1.53 -22.42
N TYR A 321 -10.68 -1.48 -21.12
CA TYR A 321 -10.15 -2.63 -20.36
C TYR A 321 -10.66 -2.64 -18.92
N GLN A 322 -10.52 -3.78 -18.23
CA GLN A 322 -11.12 -3.99 -16.92
C GLN A 322 -10.40 -3.19 -15.83
N ALA A 323 -11.20 -2.56 -14.98
CA ALA A 323 -10.74 -2.01 -13.73
C ALA A 323 -10.42 -3.12 -12.72
N ASP A 324 -9.48 -2.85 -11.84
CA ASP A 324 -9.29 -3.56 -10.58
C ASP A 324 -9.51 -2.61 -9.40
N VAL A 325 -9.31 -3.10 -8.19
CA VAL A 325 -9.50 -2.29 -6.97
C VAL A 325 -8.59 -1.08 -6.90
N ASN A 326 -7.40 -1.13 -7.52
CA ASN A 326 -6.44 -0.02 -7.54
C ASN A 326 -6.97 1.19 -8.30
N VAL A 327 -7.79 0.94 -9.34
CA VAL A 327 -8.52 2.00 -10.07
C VAL A 327 -9.42 2.78 -9.11
N ALA A 328 -10.20 2.07 -8.27
CA ALA A 328 -11.10 2.71 -7.32
C ALA A 328 -10.33 3.52 -6.24
N TYR A 329 -9.21 2.99 -5.72
CA TYR A 329 -8.38 3.73 -4.78
C TYR A 329 -7.77 4.99 -5.38
N ALA A 330 -7.19 4.89 -6.56
CA ALA A 330 -6.57 6.03 -7.22
C ALA A 330 -7.61 7.11 -7.56
N TYR A 331 -8.77 6.71 -8.08
CA TYR A 331 -9.89 7.62 -8.35
C TYR A 331 -10.34 8.33 -7.07
N ASP A 332 -10.61 7.57 -5.99
CA ASP A 332 -11.09 8.12 -4.72
C ASP A 332 -10.11 9.12 -4.11
N MET A 333 -8.80 8.88 -4.18
CA MET A 333 -7.83 9.80 -3.59
C MET A 333 -7.72 11.12 -4.38
N VAL A 334 -7.81 11.08 -5.70
CA VAL A 334 -7.88 12.30 -6.52
C VAL A 334 -9.21 13.03 -6.27
N ALA A 335 -10.33 12.32 -6.25
CA ALA A 335 -11.66 12.89 -5.98
C ALA A 335 -11.76 13.50 -4.58
N LEU A 336 -11.24 12.83 -3.55
CA LEU A 336 -11.15 13.35 -2.19
C LEU A 336 -10.34 14.65 -2.14
N THR A 337 -9.19 14.66 -2.81
CA THR A 337 -8.31 15.83 -2.86
C THR A 337 -9.01 17.01 -3.56
N ALA A 338 -9.70 16.75 -4.68
CA ALA A 338 -10.51 17.75 -5.38
C ALA A 338 -11.66 18.28 -4.50
N GLY A 339 -12.35 17.38 -3.80
CA GLY A 339 -13.42 17.75 -2.86
C GLY A 339 -12.94 18.65 -1.73
N ILE A 340 -11.79 18.35 -1.13
CA ILE A 340 -11.17 19.21 -0.10
C ILE A 340 -10.76 20.56 -0.69
N ALA A 341 -10.15 20.58 -1.88
CA ALA A 341 -9.79 21.82 -2.58
C ALA A 341 -11.01 22.71 -2.83
N SER A 342 -12.12 22.10 -3.25
CA SER A 342 -13.37 22.80 -3.50
C SER A 342 -14.01 23.36 -2.21
N ALA A 343 -14.01 22.57 -1.13
CA ALA A 343 -14.70 22.93 0.11
C ALA A 343 -13.91 23.90 1.01
N ALA A 344 -12.60 23.77 1.07
CA ALA A 344 -11.75 24.47 2.03
C ALA A 344 -10.55 25.21 1.40
N GLY A 345 -10.41 25.15 0.08
CA GLY A 345 -9.29 25.75 -0.64
C GLY A 345 -7.92 25.19 -0.23
N PRO A 346 -6.82 25.93 -0.50
CA PRO A 346 -5.46 25.45 -0.21
C PRO A 346 -5.16 25.19 1.28
N ASN A 347 -5.94 25.77 2.18
CA ASN A 347 -5.76 25.61 3.64
C ASN A 347 -6.48 24.37 4.21
N GLY A 348 -7.29 23.68 3.39
CA GLY A 348 -8.00 22.46 3.77
C GLY A 348 -7.10 21.22 3.93
N PHE A 349 -5.84 21.29 3.47
CA PHE A 349 -4.94 20.15 3.43
C PHE A 349 -4.15 19.99 4.73
N ASN A 350 -4.86 19.77 5.82
CA ASN A 350 -4.27 19.52 7.13
C ASN A 350 -4.80 18.22 7.72
N ARG A 351 -4.08 17.67 8.70
CA ARG A 351 -4.43 16.39 9.33
C ARG A 351 -5.83 16.36 9.90
N GLN A 352 -6.30 17.44 10.49
CA GLN A 352 -7.63 17.50 11.11
C GLN A 352 -8.76 17.24 10.10
N VAL A 353 -8.61 17.74 8.87
CA VAL A 353 -9.58 17.51 7.79
C VAL A 353 -9.56 16.06 7.35
N PHE A 354 -8.35 15.49 7.16
CA PHE A 354 -8.22 14.07 6.74
C PHE A 354 -8.62 13.10 7.85
N GLU A 355 -8.39 13.43 9.12
CA GLU A 355 -8.75 12.62 10.29
C GLU A 355 -10.19 12.88 10.77
N ASN A 356 -11.07 13.33 9.87
CA ASN A 356 -12.48 13.57 10.18
C ASN A 356 -13.15 12.27 10.67
N ARG A 357 -13.77 12.35 11.84
CA ARG A 357 -14.43 11.20 12.48
C ARG A 357 -15.59 10.63 11.68
N SER A 358 -16.32 11.47 10.94
CA SER A 358 -17.41 11.03 10.07
C SER A 358 -16.91 10.32 8.82
N GLY A 359 -15.61 10.45 8.49
CA GLY A 359 -15.01 9.86 7.32
C GLY A 359 -15.43 10.50 6.00
N PHE A 360 -15.17 9.76 4.95
CA PHE A 360 -15.40 10.14 3.56
C PHE A 360 -16.12 8.98 2.84
N ARG A 361 -16.92 9.32 1.86
CA ARG A 361 -17.56 8.33 0.99
C ARG A 361 -17.02 8.49 -0.42
N GLY A 362 -16.47 7.41 -0.93
CA GLY A 362 -15.96 7.30 -2.30
C GLY A 362 -16.51 6.08 -3.03
N SER A 363 -15.93 5.76 -4.16
CA SER A 363 -16.25 4.56 -4.92
C SER A 363 -15.85 3.27 -4.16
N THR A 364 -14.96 3.36 -3.19
CA THR A 364 -14.59 2.26 -2.28
C THR A 364 -15.46 2.19 -1.01
N GLY A 365 -16.60 2.89 -0.99
CA GLY A 365 -17.52 2.95 0.14
C GLY A 365 -17.12 4.00 1.18
N LEU A 366 -17.61 3.83 2.40
CA LEU A 366 -17.31 4.72 3.52
C LEU A 366 -15.98 4.34 4.17
N PHE A 367 -15.08 5.31 4.30
CA PHE A 367 -13.79 5.15 4.94
C PHE A 367 -13.41 6.39 5.75
N ARG A 368 -12.53 6.21 6.74
CA ARG A 368 -11.89 7.31 7.49
C ARG A 368 -10.45 6.99 7.78
N PHE A 369 -9.65 8.04 7.95
CA PHE A 369 -8.27 7.93 8.40
C PHE A 369 -8.17 8.23 9.90
N ARG A 370 -7.25 7.53 10.55
CA ARG A 370 -6.96 7.68 11.98
C ARG A 370 -5.65 8.43 12.19
N ALA A 371 -5.46 8.98 13.37
CA ALA A 371 -4.27 9.75 13.73
C ALA A 371 -2.95 8.95 13.64
N ASP A 372 -3.03 7.63 13.77
CA ASP A 372 -1.89 6.72 13.58
C ASP A 372 -1.57 6.42 12.11
N GLY A 373 -2.37 6.97 11.18
CA GLY A 373 -2.25 6.76 9.73
C GLY A 373 -2.95 5.52 9.22
N SER A 374 -3.52 4.68 10.07
CA SER A 374 -4.37 3.58 9.61
C SER A 374 -5.68 4.10 9.01
N SER A 375 -6.30 3.30 8.14
CA SER A 375 -7.65 3.54 7.69
C SER A 375 -8.64 2.58 8.34
N GLU A 376 -9.88 3.01 8.41
CA GLU A 376 -11.01 2.19 8.79
C GLU A 376 -12.05 2.28 7.68
N ARG A 377 -12.63 1.13 7.31
CA ARG A 377 -13.61 1.05 6.24
C ARG A 377 -14.87 0.35 6.73
N SER A 378 -16.00 0.86 6.30
CA SER A 378 -17.27 0.15 6.44
C SER A 378 -17.35 -0.90 5.34
N MET A 379 -17.30 -2.16 5.71
CA MET A 379 -17.29 -3.28 4.77
C MET A 379 -18.52 -4.14 4.94
N PRO A 380 -19.18 -4.54 3.85
CA PRO A 380 -20.17 -5.59 3.90
C PRO A 380 -19.51 -6.94 4.21
N PHE A 381 -20.29 -7.84 4.76
CA PHE A 381 -19.87 -9.18 5.08
C PHE A 381 -20.57 -10.15 4.14
N TYR A 382 -19.78 -10.91 3.41
CA TYR A 382 -20.26 -11.83 2.39
C TYR A 382 -20.05 -13.28 2.79
N ARG A 383 -20.88 -14.16 2.24
CA ARG A 383 -20.65 -15.61 2.19
C ARG A 383 -20.38 -16.02 0.75
N ILE A 384 -19.45 -16.92 0.54
CA ILE A 384 -19.22 -17.49 -0.78
C ILE A 384 -20.22 -18.62 -1.00
N GLU A 385 -21.08 -18.47 -2.02
CA GLU A 385 -22.09 -19.44 -2.41
C GLU A 385 -22.08 -19.60 -3.93
N LYS A 386 -21.90 -20.86 -4.39
CA LYS A 386 -21.80 -21.18 -5.82
C LYS A 386 -20.75 -20.33 -6.54
N GLY A 387 -19.62 -20.10 -5.87
CA GLY A 387 -18.50 -19.31 -6.38
C GLY A 387 -18.74 -17.80 -6.44
N ALA A 388 -19.83 -17.28 -5.89
CA ALA A 388 -20.15 -15.85 -5.86
C ALA A 388 -20.26 -15.31 -4.43
N LEU A 389 -19.95 -14.03 -4.25
CA LEU A 389 -20.13 -13.32 -2.99
C LEU A 389 -21.63 -13.01 -2.80
N LYS A 390 -22.22 -13.56 -1.74
CA LYS A 390 -23.60 -13.28 -1.32
C LYS A 390 -23.59 -12.44 -0.06
N PRO A 391 -24.22 -11.25 -0.03
CA PRO A 391 -24.20 -10.38 1.13
C PRO A 391 -24.95 -11.01 2.30
N VAL A 392 -24.31 -11.06 3.47
CA VAL A 392 -24.87 -11.53 4.75
C VAL A 392 -25.17 -10.34 5.67
N ALA A 393 -24.33 -9.30 5.58
CA ALA A 393 -24.56 -8.03 6.23
C ALA A 393 -24.07 -6.91 5.32
N LYS A 394 -24.80 -5.81 5.31
CA LYS A 394 -24.44 -4.61 4.52
C LYS A 394 -23.38 -3.79 5.25
N SER A 395 -22.65 -2.97 4.48
CA SER A 395 -21.85 -1.88 5.02
C SER A 395 -22.70 -0.91 5.83
N THR A 396 -22.10 -0.27 6.85
CA THR A 396 -22.79 0.80 7.61
C THR A 396 -22.80 2.10 6.80
N SER A 397 -23.78 2.95 7.05
CA SER A 397 -23.86 4.27 6.43
C SER A 397 -23.08 5.36 7.18
N SER A 398 -22.61 5.05 8.39
CA SER A 398 -21.83 5.93 9.27
C SER A 398 -20.88 5.12 10.14
N PHE A 399 -19.84 5.77 10.69
CA PHE A 399 -18.96 5.23 11.72
C PHE A 399 -19.51 5.48 13.12
#